data_677c4f49ad307ecd12181230fe69bd2d
#
_entry.id   677c4f49ad307ecd12181230fe69bd2d
#
_cell.length_a   1.000
_cell.length_b   1.000
_cell.length_c   1.000
_cell.angle_alpha   90.00
_cell.angle_beta   90.00
_cell.angle_gamma   90.00
#
_symmetry.space_group_name_H-M   'P 1'
#
loop_
_entity.id
_entity.type
_entity.pdbx_description
1 polymer ?
#
loop_
_entity_poly.entity_id
_entity_poly.type
_entity_poly.pdbx_seq_one_letter_code
_entity_poly.pdbx_strand_id
1 'polypeptide(L)'
;ASVLLVTDIDRGGSFASLVGTMNLIDEKYQKLVKGFVFNKFRGDINVLKPGFKKLKNLTKIPTIGTIPLISLNLPEEDSLNAKPKDIIFNKKNIFKIDTELNKLSKIVKSNLNVNSIEKMLQ
;
A
#
# COMPACT_ATOMS: atom_id res chain seq x y z
N ALA A 1 -8.56 -7.73 -14.90
CA ALA A 1 -8.30 -6.82 -13.78
C ALA A 1 -6.80 -6.59 -13.65
N SER A 2 -6.39 -5.39 -13.26
CA SER A 2 -5.00 -5.10 -12.90
C SER A 2 -4.81 -5.28 -11.39
N VAL A 3 -3.67 -5.86 -10.99
CA VAL A 3 -3.36 -6.19 -9.59
C VAL A 3 -2.13 -5.43 -9.14
N LEU A 4 -2.19 -4.82 -7.95
CA LEU A 4 -1.04 -4.32 -7.21
C LEU A 4 -0.82 -5.22 -5.99
N LEU A 5 0.39 -5.74 -5.81
CA LEU A 5 0.76 -6.45 -4.59
C LEU A 5 1.32 -5.46 -3.57
N VAL A 6 0.69 -5.40 -2.43
CA VAL A 6 1.10 -4.54 -1.30
C VAL A 6 1.77 -5.39 -0.23
N THR A 7 2.95 -4.97 0.21
CA THR A 7 3.69 -5.65 1.28
C THR A 7 3.96 -4.72 2.46
N ASP A 8 3.94 -5.27 3.67
CA ASP A 8 4.32 -4.58 4.90
C ASP A 8 5.83 -4.73 5.11
N ILE A 9 6.59 -3.62 4.92
CA ILE A 9 8.05 -3.67 5.03
C ILE A 9 8.54 -3.63 6.48
N ASP A 10 7.69 -3.22 7.41
CA ASP A 10 8.05 -3.14 8.84
C ASP A 10 8.27 -4.54 9.46
N ARG A 11 7.67 -5.58 8.87
CA ARG A 11 7.79 -6.96 9.36
C ARG A 11 9.03 -7.72 8.90
N GLY A 12 9.83 -7.16 8.02
CA GLY A 12 10.95 -7.87 7.38
C GLY A 12 10.49 -8.91 6.35
N GLY A 13 11.44 -9.40 5.54
CA GLY A 13 11.17 -10.43 4.53
C GLY A 13 10.27 -10.00 3.35
N SER A 14 9.85 -8.75 3.28
CA SER A 14 8.89 -8.23 2.31
C SER A 14 9.31 -8.45 0.85
N PHE A 15 10.59 -8.29 0.52
CA PHE A 15 11.11 -8.58 -0.82
C PHE A 15 11.00 -10.06 -1.18
N ALA A 16 11.37 -10.94 -0.25
CA ALA A 16 11.27 -12.39 -0.44
C ALA A 16 9.81 -12.83 -0.57
N SER A 17 8.92 -12.24 0.22
CA SER A 17 7.48 -12.48 0.15
C SER A 17 6.91 -12.14 -1.23
N LEU A 18 7.27 -10.99 -1.81
CA LEU A 18 6.81 -10.62 -3.15
C LEU A 18 7.31 -11.58 -4.23
N VAL A 19 8.60 -11.96 -4.18
CA VAL A 19 9.17 -12.94 -5.11
C VAL A 19 8.50 -14.30 -4.94
N GLY A 20 8.32 -14.76 -3.71
CA GLY A 20 7.64 -16.03 -3.41
C GLY A 20 6.20 -16.02 -3.89
N THR A 21 5.46 -14.95 -3.65
CA THR A 21 4.09 -14.80 -4.14
C THR A 21 4.03 -14.89 -5.66
N MET A 22 4.93 -14.18 -6.37
CA MET A 22 4.98 -14.23 -7.83
C MET A 22 5.27 -15.65 -8.35
N ASN A 23 6.14 -16.40 -7.67
CA ASN A 23 6.46 -17.78 -8.07
C ASN A 23 5.34 -18.78 -7.78
N LEU A 24 4.47 -18.48 -6.81
CA LEU A 24 3.34 -19.34 -6.45
C LEU A 24 2.08 -19.08 -7.29
N ILE A 25 1.95 -17.90 -7.87
CA ILE A 25 0.83 -17.55 -8.74
C ILE A 25 1.04 -18.20 -10.12
N ASP A 26 0.01 -18.84 -10.66
CA ASP A 26 0.01 -19.38 -12.03
C ASP A 26 0.42 -18.29 -13.05
N GLU A 27 1.18 -18.66 -14.06
CA GLU A 27 1.69 -17.73 -15.10
C GLU A 27 0.58 -16.87 -15.75
N LYS A 28 -0.61 -17.49 -15.97
CA LYS A 28 -1.76 -16.76 -16.53
C LYS A 28 -2.21 -15.56 -15.68
N TYR A 29 -2.03 -15.65 -14.35
CA TYR A 29 -2.39 -14.58 -13.41
C TYR A 29 -1.22 -13.64 -13.09
N GLN A 30 0.03 -14.11 -13.22
CA GLN A 30 1.21 -13.24 -13.03
C GLN A 30 1.16 -12.00 -13.92
N LYS A 31 0.62 -12.13 -15.15
CA LYS A 31 0.45 -11.03 -16.12
C LYS A 31 -0.50 -9.93 -15.64
N LEU A 32 -1.36 -10.23 -14.67
CA LEU A 32 -2.27 -9.26 -14.07
C LEU A 32 -1.56 -8.37 -13.04
N VAL A 33 -0.46 -8.83 -12.45
CA VAL A 33 0.32 -8.04 -11.48
C VAL A 33 1.09 -6.96 -12.21
N LYS A 34 0.77 -5.70 -11.92
CA LYS A 34 1.30 -4.52 -12.61
C LYS A 34 2.29 -3.72 -11.77
N GLY A 35 2.32 -3.96 -10.47
CA GLY A 35 3.21 -3.21 -9.59
C GLY A 35 3.27 -3.74 -8.17
N PHE A 36 4.33 -3.33 -7.49
CA PHE A 36 4.53 -3.56 -6.07
C PHE A 36 4.43 -2.25 -5.29
N VAL A 37 3.83 -2.30 -4.12
CA VAL A 37 3.77 -1.18 -3.17
C VAL A 37 4.32 -1.67 -1.83
N PHE A 38 5.27 -0.90 -1.29
CA PHE A 38 5.79 -1.14 0.05
C PHE A 38 5.07 -0.22 1.03
N ASN A 39 4.47 -0.78 2.05
CA ASN A 39 3.73 -0.03 3.07
C ASN A 39 4.46 -0.04 4.41
N LYS A 40 4.18 0.96 5.25
CA LYS A 40 4.72 1.15 6.59
C LYS A 40 6.25 1.33 6.62
N PHE A 41 6.79 2.02 5.63
CA PHE A 41 8.22 2.28 5.56
C PHE A 41 8.68 3.30 6.62
N ARG A 42 9.84 3.02 7.22
CA ARG A 42 10.56 3.93 8.12
C ARG A 42 12.00 4.08 7.65
N GLY A 43 12.50 5.29 7.67
CA GLY A 43 13.91 5.58 7.37
C GLY A 43 14.16 6.19 6.00
N ASP A 44 15.37 6.00 5.47
CA ASP A 44 15.79 6.57 4.18
C ASP A 44 15.45 5.62 3.03
N ILE A 45 14.63 6.08 2.10
CA ILE A 45 14.23 5.33 0.90
C ILE A 45 15.41 4.91 0.03
N ASN A 46 16.53 5.63 0.09
CA ASN A 46 17.72 5.31 -0.69
C ASN A 46 18.28 3.92 -0.35
N VAL A 47 18.11 3.47 0.88
CA VAL A 47 18.53 2.13 1.33
C VAL A 47 17.77 1.02 0.58
N LEU A 48 16.54 1.28 0.15
CA LEU A 48 15.71 0.29 -0.55
C LEU A 48 15.96 0.23 -2.06
N LYS A 49 16.52 1.27 -2.67
CA LYS A 49 16.71 1.36 -4.12
C LYS A 49 17.42 0.15 -4.76
N PRO A 50 18.51 -0.38 -4.18
CA PRO A 50 19.14 -1.59 -4.72
C PRO A 50 18.20 -2.80 -4.68
N GLY A 51 17.41 -2.94 -3.61
CA GLY A 51 16.40 -3.99 -3.47
C GLY A 51 15.31 -3.87 -4.53
N PHE A 52 14.80 -2.67 -4.81
CA PHE A 52 13.80 -2.43 -5.87
C PHE A 52 14.34 -2.82 -7.25
N LYS A 53 15.61 -2.48 -7.54
CA LYS A 53 16.27 -2.87 -8.80
C LYS A 53 16.36 -4.39 -8.92
N LYS A 54 16.80 -5.08 -7.86
CA LYS A 54 16.89 -6.54 -7.82
C LYS A 54 15.52 -7.19 -7.98
N LEU A 55 14.50 -6.70 -7.27
CA LEU A 55 13.12 -7.19 -7.38
C LEU A 55 12.58 -7.07 -8.80
N LYS A 56 12.76 -5.90 -9.44
CA LYS A 56 12.35 -5.67 -10.83
C LYS A 56 13.09 -6.60 -11.81
N ASN A 57 14.37 -6.86 -11.59
CA ASN A 57 15.15 -7.77 -12.45
C ASN A 57 14.61 -9.21 -12.35
N LEU A 58 14.22 -9.66 -11.16
CA LEU A 58 13.71 -11.00 -10.92
C LEU A 58 12.27 -11.19 -11.44
N THR A 59 11.40 -10.23 -11.17
CA THR A 59 9.94 -10.37 -11.41
C THR A 59 9.47 -9.68 -12.68
N LYS A 60 10.27 -8.77 -13.25
CA LYS A 60 9.91 -7.83 -14.33
C LYS A 60 8.82 -6.82 -13.95
N ILE A 61 8.38 -6.82 -12.69
CA ILE A 61 7.33 -5.94 -12.17
C ILE A 61 7.97 -4.71 -11.49
N PRO A 62 7.51 -3.49 -11.76
CA PRO A 62 8.05 -2.28 -11.15
C PRO A 62 7.54 -2.09 -9.71
N THR A 63 8.32 -1.39 -8.89
CA THR A 63 7.83 -0.77 -7.66
C THR A 63 7.12 0.53 -8.01
N ILE A 64 5.86 0.66 -7.62
CA ILE A 64 4.99 1.81 -7.90
C ILE A 64 5.14 2.89 -6.83
N GLY A 65 5.49 2.49 -5.62
CA GLY A 65 5.74 3.43 -4.54
C GLY A 65 6.01 2.80 -3.20
N THR A 66 6.30 3.66 -2.24
CA THR A 66 6.61 3.28 -0.86
C THR A 66 5.89 4.24 0.08
N ILE A 67 4.90 3.75 0.80
CA ILE A 67 4.11 4.54 1.74
C ILE A 67 4.80 4.52 3.10
N PRO A 68 5.07 5.66 3.71
CA PRO A 68 5.66 5.71 5.04
C PRO A 68 4.71 5.15 6.10
N LEU A 69 5.27 4.72 7.24
CA LEU A 69 4.46 4.44 8.41
C LEU A 69 3.81 5.74 8.90
N ILE A 70 2.50 5.73 8.97
CA ILE A 70 1.71 6.88 9.43
C ILE A 70 0.77 6.45 10.55
N SER A 71 0.53 7.36 11.47
CA SER A 71 -0.54 7.22 12.45
C SER A 71 -1.75 8.03 12.00
N LEU A 72 -2.89 7.37 11.91
CA LEU A 72 -4.17 7.96 11.55
C LEU A 72 -5.17 7.67 12.67
N ASN A 73 -5.99 8.66 13.00
CA ASN A 73 -7.08 8.53 13.98
C ASN A 73 -8.40 8.23 13.24
N LEU A 74 -8.38 7.16 12.42
CA LEU A 74 -9.58 6.66 11.76
C LEU A 74 -10.22 5.57 12.61
N PRO A 75 -11.55 5.41 12.58
CA PRO A 75 -12.22 4.28 13.20
C PRO A 75 -11.70 2.97 12.61
N GLU A 76 -11.38 2.01 13.45
CA GLU A 76 -11.01 0.67 13.00
C GLU A 76 -12.26 -0.09 12.57
N GLU A 77 -12.29 -0.57 11.34
CA GLU A 77 -13.41 -1.34 10.79
C GLU A 77 -13.53 -2.71 11.46
N ASP A 78 -12.39 -3.30 11.85
CA ASP A 78 -12.28 -4.63 12.44
C ASP A 78 -12.29 -4.64 13.97
N SER A 79 -12.70 -3.57 14.64
CA SER A 79 -12.81 -3.62 16.09
C SER A 79 -14.00 -4.52 16.47
N LEU A 80 -13.73 -5.83 16.63
CA LEU A 80 -14.65 -6.83 17.19
C LEU A 80 -15.25 -6.42 18.56
N ASN A 81 -14.78 -5.30 19.13
CA ASN A 81 -15.21 -4.73 20.39
C ASN A 81 -15.91 -3.38 20.25
N ALA A 82 -16.02 -2.78 19.08
CA ALA A 82 -16.78 -1.54 18.91
C ALA A 82 -18.28 -1.87 18.89
N LYS A 83 -18.96 -1.50 19.95
CA LYS A 83 -20.43 -1.55 19.96
C LYS A 83 -20.94 -0.63 18.85
N PRO A 84 -21.96 -1.04 18.04
CA PRO A 84 -22.51 -0.23 16.95
C PRO A 84 -22.99 1.18 17.37
N LYS A 85 -23.10 1.44 18.65
CA LYS A 85 -23.49 2.74 19.22
C LYS A 85 -22.36 3.76 19.34
N ASP A 86 -21.10 3.36 19.17
CA ASP A 86 -19.93 4.24 19.38
C ASP A 86 -19.55 5.04 18.13
N ILE A 87 -20.11 4.72 16.97
CA ILE A 87 -19.97 5.53 15.76
C ILE A 87 -21.10 6.56 15.75
N ILE A 88 -21.02 7.52 16.65
CA ILE A 88 -21.94 8.67 16.61
C ILE A 88 -21.48 9.55 15.43
N PHE A 89 -22.19 9.48 14.32
CA PHE A 89 -22.05 10.39 13.17
C PHE A 89 -22.56 11.79 13.56
N ASN A 90 -21.78 12.51 14.34
CA ASN A 90 -22.02 13.94 14.55
C ASN A 90 -21.08 14.75 13.63
N LYS A 91 -21.47 16.00 13.33
CA LYS A 91 -20.69 16.89 12.44
C LYS A 91 -19.22 17.01 12.84
N LYS A 92 -18.92 16.99 14.13
CA LYS A 92 -17.54 17.10 14.67
C LYS A 92 -16.70 15.86 14.36
N ASN A 93 -17.29 14.66 14.43
CA ASN A 93 -16.59 13.41 14.12
C ASN A 93 -16.38 13.25 12.61
N ILE A 94 -17.37 13.62 11.80
CA ILE A 94 -17.26 13.64 10.34
C ILE A 94 -16.10 14.56 9.91
N PHE A 95 -16.02 15.77 10.44
CA PHE A 95 -14.95 16.71 10.13
C PHE A 95 -13.54 16.17 10.50
N LYS A 96 -13.42 15.47 11.63
CA LYS A 96 -12.16 14.81 12.01
C LYS A 96 -11.78 13.70 11.04
N ILE A 97 -12.74 12.87 10.63
CA ILE A 97 -12.53 11.79 9.66
C ILE A 97 -12.09 12.38 8.32
N ASP A 98 -12.77 13.43 7.82
CA ASP A 98 -12.39 14.10 6.57
C ASP A 98 -10.97 14.67 6.63
N THR A 99 -10.57 15.23 7.76
CA THR A 99 -9.20 15.74 7.97
C THR A 99 -8.17 14.61 7.87
N GLU A 100 -8.40 13.47 8.52
CA GLU A 100 -7.50 12.32 8.46
C GLU A 100 -7.48 11.69 7.07
N LEU A 101 -8.61 11.59 6.37
CA LEU A 101 -8.68 11.11 4.99
C LEU A 101 -7.93 12.04 4.03
N ASN A 102 -8.03 13.35 4.19
CA ASN A 102 -7.28 14.32 3.40
C ASN A 102 -5.76 14.19 3.64
N LYS A 103 -5.33 13.96 4.88
CA LYS A 103 -3.95 13.68 5.23
C LYS A 103 -3.45 12.41 4.55
N LEU A 104 -4.22 11.31 4.64
CA LEU A 104 -3.92 10.05 3.98
C LEU A 104 -3.81 10.23 2.47
N SER A 105 -4.77 10.89 1.84
CA SER A 105 -4.78 11.15 0.39
C SER A 105 -3.52 11.89 -0.08
N LYS A 106 -3.09 12.93 0.65
CA LYS A 106 -1.86 13.67 0.33
C LYS A 106 -0.63 12.77 0.42
N ILE A 107 -0.53 11.95 1.48
CA ILE A 107 0.59 11.03 1.68
C ILE A 107 0.63 9.99 0.55
N VAL A 108 -0.50 9.38 0.23
CA VAL A 108 -0.60 8.39 -0.85
C VAL A 108 -0.18 9.01 -2.19
N LYS A 109 -0.72 10.17 -2.55
CA LYS A 109 -0.38 10.89 -3.80
C LYS A 109 1.10 11.24 -3.90
N SER A 110 1.74 11.59 -2.78
CA SER A 110 3.15 11.96 -2.76
C SER A 110 4.10 10.77 -2.84
N ASN A 111 3.65 9.57 -2.49
CA ASN A 111 4.50 8.38 -2.33
C ASN A 111 4.18 7.25 -3.31
N LEU A 112 3.09 7.36 -4.08
CA LEU A 112 2.74 6.43 -5.16
C LEU A 112 2.75 7.13 -6.51
N ASN A 113 3.14 6.40 -7.55
CA ASN A 113 2.97 6.85 -8.93
C ASN A 113 1.51 6.66 -9.36
N VAL A 114 0.65 7.60 -8.95
CA VAL A 114 -0.80 7.54 -9.21
C VAL A 114 -1.10 7.50 -10.71
N ASN A 115 -0.36 8.26 -11.53
CA ASN A 115 -0.52 8.24 -13.00
C ASN A 115 -0.28 6.83 -13.58
N SER A 116 0.68 6.08 -13.03
CA SER A 116 0.89 4.69 -13.46
C SER A 116 -0.30 3.80 -13.08
N ILE A 117 -0.90 4.02 -11.92
CA ILE A 117 -2.08 3.28 -11.47
C ILE A 117 -3.28 3.59 -12.36
N GLU A 118 -3.54 4.85 -12.68
CA GLU A 118 -4.62 5.26 -13.57
C GLU A 118 -4.52 4.64 -14.96
N LYS A 119 -3.29 4.57 -15.52
CA LYS A 119 -3.04 3.89 -16.81
C LYS A 119 -3.30 2.38 -16.76
N MET A 120 -3.24 1.75 -15.60
CA MET A 120 -3.54 0.32 -15.43
C MET A 120 -5.06 0.03 -15.42
N LEU A 121 -5.89 1.06 -15.24
CA LEU A 121 -7.36 0.93 -15.20
C LEU A 121 -7.99 1.06 -16.59
N GLN A 122 -7.22 1.55 -17.56
CA GLN A 122 -7.62 1.66 -18.96
C GLN A 122 -7.34 0.34 -19.71
#